data_979ab393d26b86850c4a85d6774da69e
#
_entry.id   979ab393d26b86850c4a85d6774da69e
#
_cell.length_a   1.000
_cell.length_b   1.000
_cell.length_c   1.000
_cell.angle_alpha   90.00
_cell.angle_beta   90.00
_cell.angle_gamma   90.00
#
_symmetry.space_group_name_H-M   'P 1'
#
loop_
_entity.id
_entity.type
_entity.pdbx_description
1 polymer ?
#
loop_
_entity_poly.entity_id
_entity_poly.type
_entity_poly.pdbx_seq_one_letter_code
_entity_poly.pdbx_strand_id
1 'polypeptide(L)'
;MTDPQSYRPTQVPDAPGVYRFFDSQGKVIYVGKARSLKNRLNSYFQKNLDTKTTKMVTTATRVDWTLVKSEIEALQLEYTWIKEEKPDFNVEFKDDKSYPYLALSMKDEFPRLFITRRSKQKGVVYFGPFAHAWALRSTFDLILKLFPVRSCSQSNFESARRDRKSTRLNSSHVSESRMPSSA
;
A
#
# COMPACT_ATOMS: atom_id res chain seq x y z
N MET A 1 20.04 -29.46 3.96
CA MET A 1 18.73 -29.28 3.32
C MET A 1 17.75 -30.12 4.08
N THR A 2 16.69 -29.49 4.61
CA THR A 2 15.68 -30.19 5.41
C THR A 2 14.66 -30.84 4.47
N ASP A 3 14.18 -32.05 4.82
CA ASP A 3 13.06 -32.63 4.10
C ASP A 3 11.79 -31.78 4.38
N PRO A 4 11.17 -31.19 3.37
CA PRO A 4 9.95 -30.38 3.56
C PRO A 4 8.81 -31.14 4.23
N GLN A 5 8.74 -32.44 4.07
CA GLN A 5 7.68 -33.26 4.67
C GLN A 5 7.80 -33.36 6.21
N SER A 6 9.00 -33.16 6.77
CA SER A 6 9.24 -33.25 8.21
C SER A 6 8.54 -32.18 9.05
N TYR A 7 8.29 -30.98 8.47
CA TYR A 7 7.62 -29.86 9.14
C TYR A 7 6.27 -29.48 8.51
N ARG A 8 5.74 -30.35 7.65
CA ARG A 8 4.43 -30.12 7.03
C ARG A 8 3.33 -30.05 8.08
N PRO A 9 2.57 -28.94 8.16
CA PRO A 9 1.51 -28.82 9.16
C PRO A 9 0.32 -29.71 8.81
N THR A 10 -0.20 -30.43 9.79
CA THR A 10 -1.30 -31.40 9.63
C THR A 10 -2.68 -30.79 9.89
N GLN A 11 -2.77 -29.77 10.75
CA GLN A 11 -4.03 -29.15 11.18
C GLN A 11 -4.04 -27.66 10.83
N VAL A 12 -4.16 -27.34 9.53
CA VAL A 12 -4.26 -25.96 9.06
C VAL A 12 -5.73 -25.61 8.86
N PRO A 13 -6.25 -24.53 9.48
CA PRO A 13 -7.63 -24.10 9.30
C PRO A 13 -7.87 -23.58 7.88
N ASP A 14 -9.07 -23.81 7.36
CA ASP A 14 -9.51 -23.21 6.09
C ASP A 14 -10.10 -21.83 6.34
N ALA A 15 -9.20 -20.88 6.62
CA ALA A 15 -9.55 -19.51 6.97
C ALA A 15 -8.48 -18.54 6.47
N PRO A 16 -8.80 -17.24 6.35
CA PRO A 16 -7.84 -16.22 6.00
C PRO A 16 -6.74 -16.09 7.07
N GLY A 17 -5.51 -15.84 6.62
CA GLY A 17 -4.39 -15.64 7.54
C GLY A 17 -3.10 -15.26 6.88
N VAL A 18 -2.11 -15.02 7.73
CA VAL A 18 -0.72 -14.75 7.36
C VAL A 18 0.15 -15.85 7.94
N TYR A 19 1.12 -16.30 7.18
CA TYR A 19 2.02 -17.39 7.56
C TYR A 19 3.48 -16.99 7.37
N ARG A 20 4.36 -17.63 8.17
CA ARG A 20 5.80 -17.40 8.17
C ARG A 20 6.54 -18.72 8.09
N PHE A 21 7.58 -18.78 7.26
CA PHE A 21 8.54 -19.88 7.24
C PHE A 21 9.80 -19.45 7.98
N PHE A 22 10.35 -20.36 8.75
CA PHE A 22 11.53 -20.17 9.59
C PHE A 22 12.64 -21.12 9.17
N ASP A 23 13.88 -20.67 9.23
CA ASP A 23 15.07 -21.52 9.07
C ASP A 23 15.42 -22.29 10.37
N SER A 24 16.54 -23.01 10.34
CA SER A 24 17.05 -23.77 11.49
C SER A 24 17.53 -22.89 12.65
N GLN A 25 17.76 -21.60 12.43
CA GLN A 25 18.15 -20.64 13.45
C GLN A 25 16.95 -19.89 14.04
N GLY A 26 15.73 -20.18 13.56
CA GLY A 26 14.51 -19.49 13.97
C GLY A 26 14.31 -18.13 13.33
N LYS A 27 15.11 -17.77 12.29
CA LYS A 27 14.94 -16.55 11.52
C LYS A 27 13.78 -16.72 10.54
N VAL A 28 12.94 -15.68 10.40
CA VAL A 28 11.89 -15.64 9.38
C VAL A 28 12.53 -15.47 8.00
N ILE A 29 12.32 -16.43 7.11
CA ILE A 29 12.85 -16.41 5.75
C ILE A 29 11.82 -16.07 4.69
N TYR A 30 10.52 -16.25 5.00
CA TYR A 30 9.41 -15.90 4.13
C TYR A 30 8.15 -15.59 4.91
N VAL A 31 7.41 -14.60 4.47
CA VAL A 31 6.08 -14.22 4.96
C VAL A 31 5.10 -14.23 3.78
N GLY A 32 3.89 -14.71 3.99
CA GLY A 32 2.86 -14.68 2.96
C GLY A 32 1.46 -14.65 3.55
N LYS A 33 0.50 -14.18 2.78
CA LYS A 33 -0.92 -14.20 3.13
C LYS A 33 -1.70 -15.21 2.30
N ALA A 34 -2.85 -15.65 2.83
CA ALA A 34 -3.78 -16.51 2.12
C ALA A 34 -5.22 -16.19 2.50
N ARG A 35 -6.15 -16.39 1.55
CA ARG A 35 -7.59 -16.45 1.82
C ARG A 35 -7.99 -17.77 2.46
N SER A 36 -7.28 -18.84 2.11
CA SER A 36 -7.37 -20.19 2.70
C SER A 36 -5.94 -20.63 3.03
N LEU A 37 -5.58 -20.58 4.31
CA LEU A 37 -4.29 -21.07 4.80
C LEU A 37 -4.06 -22.53 4.44
N LYS A 38 -5.10 -23.36 4.59
CA LYS A 38 -5.06 -24.80 4.27
C LYS A 38 -4.62 -25.04 2.82
N ASN A 39 -5.28 -24.42 1.87
CA ASN A 39 -4.97 -24.60 0.45
C ASN A 39 -3.58 -24.04 0.12
N ARG A 40 -3.28 -22.87 0.64
CA ARG A 40 -2.00 -22.20 0.37
C ARG A 40 -0.82 -22.95 0.96
N LEU A 41 -0.87 -23.36 2.22
CA LEU A 41 0.22 -24.11 2.85
C LEU A 41 0.40 -25.48 2.20
N ASN A 42 -0.70 -26.19 1.87
CA ASN A 42 -0.59 -27.46 1.15
C ASN A 42 0.09 -27.32 -0.21
N SER A 43 -0.07 -26.19 -0.92
CA SER A 43 0.57 -25.98 -2.22
C SER A 43 2.10 -25.97 -2.16
N TYR A 44 2.70 -25.60 -1.04
CA TYR A 44 4.16 -25.61 -0.84
C TYR A 44 4.78 -27.00 -0.66
N PHE A 45 3.95 -28.02 -0.40
CA PHE A 45 4.40 -29.40 -0.18
C PHE A 45 4.05 -30.32 -1.35
N GLN A 46 3.71 -29.74 -2.52
CA GLN A 46 3.48 -30.47 -3.77
C GLN A 46 4.79 -30.74 -4.52
N LYS A 47 4.77 -31.74 -5.44
CA LYS A 47 5.97 -32.17 -6.16
C LYS A 47 6.48 -31.18 -7.22
N ASN A 48 5.61 -30.34 -7.79
CA ASN A 48 5.96 -29.45 -8.91
C ASN A 48 6.04 -27.98 -8.44
N LEU A 49 7.07 -27.64 -7.67
CA LEU A 49 7.33 -26.28 -7.24
C LEU A 49 8.35 -25.62 -8.18
N ASP A 50 8.23 -24.30 -8.35
CA ASP A 50 9.26 -23.50 -9.02
C ASP A 50 10.57 -23.50 -8.22
N THR A 51 11.67 -23.21 -8.88
CA THR A 51 13.03 -23.27 -8.30
C THR A 51 13.18 -22.41 -7.04
N LYS A 52 12.58 -21.22 -7.03
CA LYS A 52 12.65 -20.29 -5.89
C LYS A 52 11.87 -20.83 -4.69
N THR A 53 10.64 -21.29 -4.92
CA THR A 53 9.80 -21.88 -3.87
C THR A 53 10.43 -23.17 -3.35
N THR A 54 10.97 -24.02 -4.20
CA THR A 54 11.71 -25.23 -3.78
C THR A 54 12.87 -24.87 -2.85
N LYS A 55 13.69 -23.87 -3.22
CA LYS A 55 14.81 -23.41 -2.38
C LYS A 55 14.32 -22.89 -1.03
N MET A 56 13.24 -22.10 -1.01
CA MET A 56 12.64 -21.59 0.21
C MET A 56 12.18 -22.72 1.14
N VAL A 57 11.39 -23.67 0.60
CA VAL A 57 10.81 -24.76 1.37
C VAL A 57 11.88 -25.73 1.88
N THR A 58 12.96 -26.00 1.11
CA THR A 58 14.08 -26.83 1.55
C THR A 58 15.01 -26.15 2.56
N THR A 59 15.00 -24.81 2.64
CA THR A 59 15.74 -24.05 3.65
C THR A 59 14.95 -23.94 4.95
N ALA A 60 13.62 -23.93 4.85
CA ALA A 60 12.75 -23.86 6.01
C ALA A 60 12.78 -25.14 6.87
N THR A 61 12.54 -24.96 8.17
CA THR A 61 12.42 -26.05 9.14
C THR A 61 11.11 -26.00 9.91
N ARG A 62 10.41 -24.87 9.87
CA ARG A 62 9.14 -24.65 10.57
C ARG A 62 8.27 -23.67 9.80
N VAL A 63 6.95 -23.84 9.94
CA VAL A 63 5.96 -22.88 9.46
C VAL A 63 4.96 -22.58 10.58
N ASP A 64 4.67 -21.28 10.78
CA ASP A 64 3.65 -20.77 11.70
C ASP A 64 2.64 -19.93 10.94
N TRP A 65 1.45 -19.77 11.48
CA TRP A 65 0.41 -18.91 10.90
C TRP A 65 -0.42 -18.21 11.97
N THR A 66 -1.01 -17.09 11.58
CA THR A 66 -1.96 -16.33 12.39
C THR A 66 -3.24 -16.11 11.57
N LEU A 67 -4.37 -16.43 12.19
CA LEU A 67 -5.69 -16.18 11.62
C LEU A 67 -6.02 -14.70 11.67
N VAL A 68 -6.72 -14.22 10.66
CA VAL A 68 -7.21 -12.84 10.59
C VAL A 68 -8.69 -12.84 10.18
N LYS A 69 -9.39 -11.76 10.52
CA LYS A 69 -10.83 -11.64 10.24
C LYS A 69 -11.14 -11.21 8.81
N SER A 70 -10.19 -10.54 8.15
CA SER A 70 -10.39 -10.02 6.80
C SER A 70 -9.12 -10.09 5.96
N GLU A 71 -9.30 -10.02 4.64
CA GLU A 71 -8.19 -9.96 3.68
C GLU A 71 -7.36 -8.66 3.84
N ILE A 72 -7.99 -7.57 4.27
CA ILE A 72 -7.32 -6.29 4.54
C ILE A 72 -6.38 -6.43 5.75
N GLU A 73 -6.86 -7.08 6.81
CA GLU A 73 -6.06 -7.36 8.00
C GLU A 73 -4.86 -8.29 7.66
N ALA A 74 -5.09 -9.32 6.82
CA ALA A 74 -4.02 -10.18 6.33
C ALA A 74 -2.95 -9.37 5.58
N LEU A 75 -3.35 -8.44 4.74
CA LEU A 75 -2.43 -7.61 3.99
C LEU A 75 -1.59 -6.69 4.89
N GLN A 76 -2.23 -6.05 5.88
CA GLN A 76 -1.54 -5.17 6.83
C GLN A 76 -0.54 -5.96 7.67
N LEU A 77 -0.94 -7.13 8.16
CA LEU A 77 -0.08 -7.98 8.98
C LEU A 77 1.10 -8.53 8.17
N GLU A 78 0.86 -9.02 6.94
CA GLU A 78 1.92 -9.45 6.01
C GLU A 78 2.93 -8.32 5.78
N TYR A 79 2.45 -7.11 5.46
CA TYR A 79 3.31 -5.96 5.24
C TYR A 79 4.15 -5.61 6.49
N THR A 80 3.52 -5.57 7.67
CA THR A 80 4.21 -5.28 8.93
C THR A 80 5.33 -6.29 9.19
N TRP A 81 5.04 -7.57 9.11
CA TRP A 81 6.03 -8.62 9.33
C TRP A 81 7.17 -8.59 8.31
N ILE A 82 6.89 -8.33 7.03
CA ILE A 82 7.94 -8.20 6.02
C ILE A 82 8.86 -7.02 6.32
N LYS A 83 8.32 -5.91 6.83
CA LYS A 83 9.11 -4.73 7.21
C LYS A 83 9.97 -4.94 8.45
N GLU A 84 9.44 -5.63 9.43
CA GLU A 84 10.12 -5.94 10.68
C GLU A 84 11.19 -7.02 10.50
N GLU A 85 10.82 -8.14 9.92
CA GLU A 85 11.64 -9.34 9.81
C GLU A 85 12.59 -9.32 8.61
N LYS A 86 12.28 -8.55 7.55
CA LYS A 86 13.05 -8.44 6.29
C LYS A 86 13.43 -9.80 5.68
N PRO A 87 12.48 -10.71 5.48
CA PRO A 87 12.77 -12.09 5.08
C PRO A 87 13.43 -12.17 3.71
N ASP A 88 14.37 -13.10 3.57
CA ASP A 88 15.25 -13.17 2.39
C ASP A 88 14.53 -13.56 1.10
N PHE A 89 13.46 -14.36 1.19
CA PHE A 89 12.67 -14.83 0.04
C PHE A 89 11.52 -13.91 -0.39
N ASN A 90 11.19 -12.86 0.38
CA ASN A 90 10.20 -11.85 0.00
C ASN A 90 10.83 -10.75 -0.86
N VAL A 91 10.96 -11.01 -2.16
CA VAL A 91 11.60 -10.04 -3.09
C VAL A 91 10.70 -8.84 -3.38
N GLU A 92 9.38 -9.06 -3.50
CA GLU A 92 8.44 -8.02 -3.95
C GLU A 92 8.19 -6.91 -2.93
N PHE A 93 8.30 -7.21 -1.64
CA PHE A 93 8.05 -6.23 -0.56
C PHE A 93 9.31 -5.51 -0.07
N LYS A 94 10.49 -5.88 -0.56
CA LYS A 94 11.72 -5.11 -0.34
C LYS A 94 11.69 -3.79 -1.11
N ASP A 95 10.96 -3.72 -2.20
CA ASP A 95 10.66 -2.47 -2.91
C ASP A 95 9.42 -1.81 -2.31
N ASP A 96 9.59 -0.66 -1.67
CA ASP A 96 8.52 0.19 -1.10
C ASP A 96 7.51 0.70 -2.14
N LYS A 97 7.60 0.25 -3.38
CA LYS A 97 6.84 0.76 -4.52
C LYS A 97 5.48 0.12 -4.73
N SER A 98 5.15 -0.97 -4.01
CA SER A 98 3.99 -1.82 -4.36
C SER A 98 2.65 -1.25 -3.92
N TYR A 99 2.54 -0.66 -2.73
CA TYR A 99 1.27 -0.16 -2.20
C TYR A 99 1.25 1.35 -2.01
N PRO A 100 0.16 2.02 -2.44
CA PRO A 100 0.02 3.45 -2.23
C PRO A 100 -0.37 3.79 -0.79
N TYR A 101 0.11 4.94 -0.36
CA TYR A 101 -0.25 5.62 0.89
C TYR A 101 -1.04 6.88 0.57
N LEU A 102 -1.95 7.25 1.46
CA LEU A 102 -2.45 8.61 1.55
C LEU A 102 -1.48 9.38 2.46
N ALA A 103 -0.99 10.50 1.98
CA ALA A 103 0.01 11.29 2.67
C ALA A 103 -0.45 12.74 2.86
N LEU A 104 -0.21 13.30 4.05
CA LEU A 104 -0.51 14.66 4.40
C LEU A 104 0.77 15.38 4.83
N SER A 105 1.17 16.44 4.11
CA SER A 105 2.30 17.28 4.51
C SER A 105 1.89 18.20 5.67
N MET A 106 2.59 18.07 6.81
CA MET A 106 2.28 18.86 8.02
C MET A 106 3.18 20.08 8.18
N LYS A 107 4.28 20.17 7.44
CA LYS A 107 5.25 21.26 7.55
C LYS A 107 4.97 22.43 6.63
N ASP A 108 4.13 22.23 5.62
CA ASP A 108 3.78 23.28 4.68
C ASP A 108 2.81 24.28 5.33
N GLU A 109 2.92 25.57 5.02
CA GLU A 109 1.95 26.60 5.42
C GLU A 109 0.52 26.22 5.02
N PHE A 110 0.39 25.55 3.87
CA PHE A 110 -0.86 24.96 3.38
C PHE A 110 -0.67 23.45 3.25
N PRO A 111 -1.11 22.64 4.21
CA PRO A 111 -1.00 21.19 4.17
C PRO A 111 -1.53 20.59 2.87
N ARG A 112 -0.75 19.69 2.28
CA ARG A 112 -1.09 19.03 1.03
C ARG A 112 -1.47 17.58 1.27
N LEU A 113 -2.63 17.17 0.75
CA LEU A 113 -3.04 15.77 0.68
C LEU A 113 -2.63 15.20 -0.68
N PHE A 114 -1.98 14.03 -0.71
CA PHE A 114 -1.53 13.39 -1.94
C PHE A 114 -1.40 11.88 -1.78
N ILE A 115 -1.47 11.16 -2.90
CA ILE A 115 -1.21 9.72 -2.94
C ILE A 115 0.24 9.51 -3.36
N THR A 116 0.96 8.66 -2.62
CA THR A 116 2.36 8.32 -2.90
C THR A 116 2.64 6.85 -2.62
N ARG A 117 3.64 6.29 -3.32
CA ARG A 117 4.19 4.97 -3.02
C ARG A 117 5.50 5.05 -2.25
N ARG A 118 6.01 6.26 -2.04
CA ARG A 118 7.23 6.51 -1.26
C ARG A 118 6.84 6.85 0.17
N SER A 119 7.42 6.18 1.13
CA SER A 119 7.31 6.49 2.56
C SER A 119 8.56 7.19 3.08
N LYS A 120 8.48 7.81 4.27
CA LYS A 120 9.61 8.38 5.03
C LYS A 120 10.13 9.76 4.61
N GLN A 121 9.26 10.67 4.21
CA GLN A 121 9.62 12.09 4.17
C GLN A 121 9.37 12.73 5.55
N LYS A 122 10.35 13.47 6.07
CA LYS A 122 10.20 14.18 7.35
C LYS A 122 9.11 15.24 7.27
N GLY A 123 8.16 15.20 8.22
CA GLY A 123 7.04 16.15 8.26
C GLY A 123 5.86 15.81 7.38
N VAL A 124 5.76 14.55 6.95
CA VAL A 124 4.60 13.99 6.26
C VAL A 124 4.02 12.87 7.11
N VAL A 125 2.72 12.90 7.31
CA VAL A 125 1.95 11.84 7.95
C VAL A 125 1.43 10.90 6.86
N TYR A 126 1.57 9.59 7.08
CA TYR A 126 1.19 8.55 6.12
C TYR A 126 0.07 7.69 6.69
N PHE A 127 -0.95 7.44 5.89
CA PHE A 127 -2.05 6.54 6.17
C PHE A 127 -1.99 5.37 5.18
N GLY A 128 -2.14 4.14 5.65
CA GLY A 128 -2.03 2.93 4.85
C GLY A 128 -0.84 2.06 5.27
N PRO A 129 -0.37 1.13 4.45
CA PRO A 129 -0.59 0.98 3.00
C PRO A 129 -1.99 0.49 2.60
N PHE A 130 -2.44 0.90 1.42
CA PHE A 130 -3.75 0.50 0.90
C PHE A 130 -3.61 -0.53 -0.23
N ALA A 131 -4.37 -1.63 -0.11
CA ALA A 131 -4.33 -2.73 -1.07
C ALA A 131 -4.85 -2.33 -2.46
N HIS A 132 -5.89 -1.49 -2.49
CA HIS A 132 -6.60 -1.14 -3.72
C HIS A 132 -6.39 0.33 -4.08
N ALA A 133 -5.51 0.59 -5.04
CA ALA A 133 -5.19 1.95 -5.48
C ALA A 133 -6.41 2.72 -6.03
N TRP A 134 -7.37 2.03 -6.68
CA TRP A 134 -8.59 2.64 -7.17
C TRP A 134 -9.51 3.11 -6.03
N ALA A 135 -9.69 2.29 -4.99
CA ALA A 135 -10.51 2.65 -3.83
C ALA A 135 -9.89 3.82 -3.05
N LEU A 136 -8.55 3.81 -2.89
CA LEU A 136 -7.82 4.94 -2.31
C LEU A 136 -8.03 6.22 -3.12
N ARG A 137 -8.01 6.14 -4.46
CA ARG A 137 -8.22 7.30 -5.33
C ARG A 137 -9.64 7.85 -5.19
N SER A 138 -10.66 6.98 -5.18
CA SER A 138 -12.05 7.39 -4.95
C SER A 138 -12.25 8.05 -3.58
N THR A 139 -11.62 7.52 -2.53
CA THR A 139 -11.64 8.11 -1.18
C THR A 139 -10.91 9.46 -1.17
N PHE A 140 -9.77 9.56 -1.83
CA PHE A 140 -9.03 10.82 -1.97
C PHE A 140 -9.87 11.91 -2.64
N ASP A 141 -10.53 11.58 -3.75
CA ASP A 141 -11.41 12.52 -4.47
C ASP A 141 -12.61 12.95 -3.61
N LEU A 142 -13.15 12.05 -2.81
CA LEU A 142 -14.23 12.36 -1.86
C LEU A 142 -13.74 13.32 -0.76
N ILE A 143 -12.56 13.09 -0.19
CA ILE A 143 -11.97 13.97 0.82
C ILE A 143 -11.78 15.38 0.26
N LEU A 144 -11.27 15.51 -0.99
CA LEU A 144 -11.07 16.81 -1.63
C LEU A 144 -12.39 17.54 -1.92
N LYS A 145 -13.50 16.83 -2.11
CA LYS A 145 -14.84 17.44 -2.26
C LYS A 145 -15.41 17.94 -0.94
N LEU A 146 -15.14 17.24 0.15
CA LEU A 146 -15.69 17.56 1.48
C LEU A 146 -14.86 18.58 2.24
N PHE A 147 -13.54 18.58 2.01
CA PHE A 147 -12.60 19.42 2.75
C PHE A 147 -11.76 20.27 1.78
N PRO A 148 -11.57 21.57 2.04
CA PRO A 148 -10.76 22.45 1.20
C PRO A 148 -9.25 22.23 1.43
N VAL A 149 -8.77 21.00 1.20
CA VAL A 149 -7.37 20.62 1.34
C VAL A 149 -6.65 20.72 0.01
N ARG A 150 -5.45 21.24 0.01
CA ARG A 150 -4.61 21.35 -1.18
C ARG A 150 -4.17 19.96 -1.67
N SER A 151 -4.31 19.70 -2.98
CA SER A 151 -3.80 18.48 -3.64
C SER A 151 -2.63 18.75 -4.60
N CYS A 152 -2.50 19.97 -5.13
CA CYS A 152 -1.46 20.33 -6.09
C CYS A 152 -0.04 20.35 -5.49
N SER A 153 0.98 20.18 -6.34
CA SER A 153 2.39 20.27 -5.94
C SER A 153 2.75 21.67 -5.45
N GLN A 154 3.86 21.80 -4.69
CA GLN A 154 4.31 23.10 -4.20
C GLN A 154 4.63 24.06 -5.35
N SER A 155 5.28 23.57 -6.39
CA SER A 155 5.59 24.39 -7.60
C SER A 155 4.33 24.92 -8.28
N ASN A 156 3.30 24.08 -8.46
CA ASN A 156 2.03 24.49 -9.05
C ASN A 156 1.28 25.48 -8.15
N PHE A 157 1.34 25.28 -6.85
CA PHE A 157 0.73 26.21 -5.90
C PHE A 157 1.39 27.59 -5.94
N GLU A 158 2.72 27.65 -5.97
CA GLU A 158 3.46 28.91 -6.07
C GLU A 158 3.24 29.61 -7.41
N SER A 159 3.19 28.86 -8.52
CA SER A 159 2.85 29.41 -9.83
C SER A 159 1.44 30.01 -9.82
N ALA A 160 0.44 29.27 -9.35
CA ALA A 160 -0.93 29.78 -9.26
C ALA A 160 -1.05 31.00 -8.31
N ARG A 161 -0.23 31.07 -7.25
CA ARG A 161 -0.18 32.24 -6.35
C ARG A 161 0.41 33.47 -7.03
N ARG A 162 1.41 33.27 -7.91
CA ARG A 162 1.96 34.38 -8.75
C ARG A 162 0.96 34.86 -9.78
N ASP A 163 0.30 33.95 -10.49
CA ASP A 163 -0.68 34.25 -11.53
C ASP A 163 -1.92 34.97 -10.96
N ARG A 164 -2.39 34.62 -9.76
CA ARG A 164 -3.48 35.34 -9.10
C ARG A 164 -3.15 36.80 -8.76
N LYS A 165 -1.87 37.16 -8.59
CA LYS A 165 -1.46 38.56 -8.45
C LYS A 165 -1.59 39.31 -9.78
N SER A 166 -1.42 38.62 -10.93
CA SER A 166 -1.59 39.23 -12.26
C SER A 166 -3.05 39.25 -12.72
N THR A 167 -3.88 38.29 -12.36
CA THR A 167 -5.28 38.18 -12.79
C THR A 167 -6.22 39.16 -12.07
N ARG A 168 -5.85 39.69 -10.90
CA ARG A 168 -6.62 40.74 -10.21
C ARG A 168 -6.62 42.10 -10.94
N LEU A 169 -5.74 42.26 -11.90
CA LEU A 169 -5.67 43.47 -12.74
C LEU A 169 -6.55 43.41 -14.02
N ASN A 170 -7.09 42.23 -14.37
CA ASN A 170 -7.84 42.02 -15.61
C ASN A 170 -9.33 41.66 -15.44
N SER A 171 -9.91 41.75 -14.24
CA SER A 171 -11.35 41.44 -14.04
C SER A 171 -12.29 42.65 -14.13
N SER A 172 -11.89 43.70 -14.85
CA SER A 172 -12.76 44.89 -15.09
C SER A 172 -13.39 44.92 -16.49
N HIS A 173 -13.44 43.80 -17.21
CA HIS A 173 -14.27 43.71 -18.41
C HIS A 173 -15.51 42.85 -18.11
N VAL A 174 -16.49 43.45 -17.41
CA VAL A 174 -17.88 43.04 -17.54
C VAL A 174 -18.35 43.47 -18.91
N SER A 175 -18.45 42.53 -19.85
CA SER A 175 -19.14 42.78 -21.12
C SER A 175 -20.64 42.89 -20.81
N GLU A 176 -21.17 44.12 -20.84
CA GLU A 176 -22.59 44.36 -20.97
C GLU A 176 -23.08 43.71 -22.29
N SER A 177 -23.80 42.57 -22.13
CA SER A 177 -24.56 42.05 -23.27
C SER A 177 -25.78 42.95 -23.49
N ARG A 178 -25.74 43.79 -24.53
CA ARG A 178 -26.91 44.48 -25.05
C ARG A 178 -27.89 43.45 -25.57
N MET A 179 -29.07 43.40 -24.93
CA MET A 179 -30.23 42.74 -25.53
C MET A 179 -30.71 43.53 -26.73
N PRO A 180 -31.01 42.91 -27.89
CA PRO A 180 -31.66 43.59 -28.97
C PRO A 180 -33.10 43.87 -28.56
N SER A 181 -33.48 45.15 -28.66
CA SER A 181 -34.88 45.62 -28.55
C SER A 181 -35.61 45.12 -29.79
N SER A 182 -36.68 44.34 -29.60
CA SER A 182 -37.65 43.99 -30.63
C SER A 182 -38.63 45.15 -30.83
N ALA A 183 -38.69 45.68 -32.03
CA ALA A 183 -39.82 46.37 -32.59
C ALA A 183 -40.60 45.44 -33.50
#